data_5f4f42e4a8ba4eb65214ccef17cc534d
#
_entry.id   5f4f42e4a8ba4eb65214ccef17cc534d
#
_cell.length_a   1.000
_cell.length_b   1.000
_cell.length_c   1.000
_cell.angle_alpha   90.00
_cell.angle_beta   90.00
_cell.angle_gamma   90.00
#
_symmetry.space_group_name_H-M   'P 1'
#
loop_
_entity.id
_entity.type
_entity.pdbx_description
1 polymer ?
#
loop_
_entity_poly.entity_id
_entity_poly.type
_entity_poly.pdbx_seq_one_letter_code
_entity_poly.pdbx_strand_id
1 'polypeptide(L)'
;GWAGRGGAAGGPPAAVPGQGNAQGAPQAPAVPPGEWRPWRFRMSNDVWGTPVVSSGRLYVTSFEVHALDVATGRRQFKTRDVAWTMAVSGGRIHGSDGPSLYALDAADGSEHWRTGVDGWIYSLRADAGTVVTGTRGGGVQVWDAAAGRLRWERGGAQTEFETPESGPSVVDGVVYFHGGGRLHALDATSGAEHWSYPTGEGGAMPTRPVVADGAVYVTVGNRVLALDARSGAERWRFDAPAVMFAPPAYVPGPGVTGGGVYVADYLGTVYALDPADGRDRWRVATEQRQSVEPVLVAGGSVMLGAGGALYTLDAVSGTPKWRFAAQGEIVGSPVVADGRVHFGSKDHCLYTVDASGGQLRWKLETGGEITGSPVVSEGVVYASSKDRCVYALNAVKGTEAATRRA
;
A
#
# COMPACT_ATOMS: atom_id res chain seq x y z
N GLY A 1 -14.29 -11.96 7.68
CA GLY A 1 -13.34 -11.65 6.67
C GLY A 1 -12.39 -10.50 6.97
N TRP A 2 -12.13 -10.20 8.23
CA TRP A 2 -11.32 -9.08 8.69
C TRP A 2 -9.81 -9.33 8.64
N ALA A 3 -9.46 -10.56 8.72
CA ALA A 3 -8.10 -10.99 8.85
C ALA A 3 -7.26 -10.80 7.58
N GLY A 4 -7.89 -10.52 6.49
CA GLY A 4 -7.23 -10.60 5.19
C GLY A 4 -6.37 -9.41 4.76
N ARG A 5 -6.26 -8.36 5.54
CA ARG A 5 -5.59 -7.13 5.06
C ARG A 5 -4.48 -6.58 5.96
N GLY A 6 -4.18 -7.29 7.02
CA GLY A 6 -3.24 -6.78 8.01
C GLY A 6 -1.77 -6.88 7.66
N GLY A 7 -1.43 -7.66 6.67
CA GLY A 7 -0.03 -8.01 6.48
C GLY A 7 0.86 -6.99 5.78
N ALA A 8 0.28 -6.06 5.09
CA ALA A 8 1.07 -5.12 4.29
C ALA A 8 1.09 -3.70 4.85
N ALA A 9 0.41 -3.49 5.96
CA ALA A 9 0.14 -2.13 6.46
C ALA A 9 1.35 -1.39 7.01
N GLY A 10 2.51 -1.97 7.00
CA GLY A 10 3.62 -1.37 7.70
C GLY A 10 4.88 -1.19 6.90
N GLY A 11 4.83 -1.35 5.63
CA GLY A 11 5.93 -0.91 4.79
C GLY A 11 6.11 0.61 4.94
N PRO A 12 7.32 1.13 4.80
CA PRO A 12 7.49 2.57 4.82
C PRO A 12 6.52 3.19 3.81
N PRO A 13 5.77 4.21 4.22
CA PRO A 13 4.80 4.87 3.34
C PRO A 13 5.45 5.53 2.13
N ALA A 14 6.75 5.55 2.08
CA ALA A 14 7.53 6.05 0.96
C ALA A 14 7.31 5.29 -0.33
N ALA A 15 6.80 4.08 -0.28
CA ALA A 15 6.37 3.40 -1.47
C ALA A 15 4.91 3.68 -1.74
N VAL A 16 4.56 4.93 -1.93
CA VAL A 16 3.37 5.25 -2.71
C VAL A 16 3.61 4.65 -4.08
N PRO A 17 2.83 3.62 -4.50
CA PRO A 17 2.97 3.08 -5.84
C PRO A 17 2.93 4.23 -6.84
N GLY A 18 3.92 4.32 -7.71
CA GLY A 18 3.99 5.36 -8.71
C GLY A 18 4.77 6.63 -8.37
N GLN A 19 5.21 6.80 -7.14
CA GLN A 19 6.29 7.78 -6.87
C GLN A 19 7.66 7.17 -7.20
N GLY A 20 7.66 6.33 -8.04
CA GLY A 20 8.61 5.54 -8.53
C GLY A 20 10.01 5.96 -8.47
N ASN A 21 10.55 5.88 -9.10
CA ASN A 21 11.94 5.98 -9.47
C ASN A 21 12.43 7.35 -9.11
N ALA A 22 13.01 7.46 -7.94
CA ALA A 22 13.95 8.52 -7.68
C ALA A 22 14.90 8.53 -8.89
N GLN A 23 14.83 9.58 -9.68
CA GLN A 23 15.77 9.79 -10.77
C GLN A 23 17.19 9.75 -10.18
N GLY A 24 18.01 8.79 -10.59
CA GLY A 24 19.38 8.64 -10.12
C GLY A 24 19.64 7.52 -9.14
N ALA A 25 18.64 6.79 -8.66
CA ALA A 25 18.90 5.54 -7.93
C ALA A 25 19.35 4.43 -8.90
N PRO A 26 20.30 3.58 -8.51
CA PRO A 26 20.64 2.42 -9.36
C PRO A 26 19.36 1.57 -9.54
N GLN A 27 19.02 1.31 -10.78
CA GLN A 27 17.88 0.46 -11.08
C GLN A 27 18.21 -0.98 -10.68
N ALA A 28 17.23 -1.63 -10.01
CA ALA A 28 17.31 -3.06 -9.77
C ALA A 28 17.40 -3.81 -11.11
N PRO A 29 18.09 -4.97 -11.16
CA PRO A 29 18.13 -5.77 -12.38
C PRO A 29 16.74 -6.05 -12.94
N ALA A 30 16.55 -5.83 -14.25
CA ALA A 30 15.28 -6.07 -14.93
C ALA A 30 14.98 -7.57 -15.10
N VAL A 31 16.00 -8.41 -15.01
CA VAL A 31 15.90 -9.87 -15.06
C VAL A 31 16.63 -10.47 -13.86
N PRO A 32 16.10 -11.56 -13.31
CA PRO A 32 16.78 -12.25 -12.21
C PRO A 32 18.08 -12.91 -12.70
N PRO A 33 18.96 -13.31 -11.77
CA PRO A 33 20.16 -14.06 -12.11
C PRO A 33 19.84 -15.30 -12.95
N GLY A 34 20.76 -15.67 -13.87
CA GLY A 34 20.52 -16.75 -14.82
C GLY A 34 20.18 -18.12 -14.23
N GLU A 35 20.56 -18.36 -13.00
CA GLU A 35 20.25 -19.61 -12.26
C GLU A 35 18.91 -19.58 -11.54
N TRP A 36 18.29 -18.39 -11.42
CA TRP A 36 17.01 -18.23 -10.75
C TRP A 36 15.91 -18.86 -11.57
N ARG A 37 14.96 -19.55 -10.89
CA ARG A 37 13.80 -20.20 -11.49
C ARG A 37 12.51 -19.78 -10.83
N PRO A 38 11.40 -19.67 -11.57
CA PRO A 38 10.09 -19.47 -10.99
C PRO A 38 9.78 -20.51 -9.93
N TRP A 39 9.10 -20.08 -8.89
CA TRP A 39 8.68 -20.96 -7.80
C TRP A 39 7.33 -20.52 -7.24
N ARG A 40 6.70 -21.43 -6.53
CA ARG A 40 5.53 -21.13 -5.70
C ARG A 40 5.70 -21.76 -4.33
N PHE A 41 5.10 -21.13 -3.34
CA PHE A 41 5.05 -21.67 -1.99
C PHE A 41 3.61 -21.75 -1.53
N ARG A 42 3.15 -22.95 -1.10
CA ARG A 42 1.81 -23.15 -0.59
C ARG A 42 1.79 -23.01 0.92
N MET A 43 0.84 -22.21 1.41
CA MET A 43 0.55 -22.06 2.85
C MET A 43 -0.55 -23.03 3.26
N SER A 44 -0.64 -23.31 4.57
CA SER A 44 -1.75 -24.09 5.11
C SER A 44 -3.05 -23.30 5.24
N ASN A 45 -2.96 -21.99 5.22
CA ASN A 45 -4.08 -21.06 5.34
C ASN A 45 -4.04 -20.00 4.25
N ASP A 46 -5.08 -19.15 4.19
CA ASP A 46 -5.15 -18.07 3.21
C ASP A 46 -3.98 -17.11 3.37
N VAL A 47 -3.49 -16.61 2.25
CA VAL A 47 -2.44 -15.60 2.20
C VAL A 47 -3.08 -14.22 2.17
N TRP A 48 -2.62 -13.32 3.03
CA TRP A 48 -3.19 -12.00 3.20
C TRP A 48 -2.28 -10.90 2.70
N GLY A 49 -2.90 -9.88 2.09
CA GLY A 49 -2.24 -8.65 1.76
C GLY A 49 -1.18 -8.78 0.67
N THR A 50 -0.36 -7.76 0.60
CA THR A 50 0.74 -7.66 -0.36
C THR A 50 2.02 -8.19 0.29
N PRO A 51 2.75 -9.09 -0.38
CA PRO A 51 4.03 -9.57 0.15
C PRO A 51 5.04 -8.42 0.27
N VAL A 52 5.99 -8.55 1.20
CA VAL A 52 7.05 -7.57 1.41
C VAL A 52 8.38 -8.20 1.09
N VAL A 53 9.15 -7.58 0.17
CA VAL A 53 10.52 -8.00 -0.16
C VAL A 53 11.50 -7.14 0.61
N SER A 54 12.40 -7.76 1.35
CA SER A 54 13.46 -7.06 2.07
C SER A 54 14.66 -7.98 2.29
N SER A 55 15.85 -7.51 1.92
CA SER A 55 17.12 -8.19 2.19
C SER A 55 17.14 -9.66 1.74
N GLY A 56 16.69 -9.93 0.52
CA GLY A 56 16.69 -11.28 -0.04
C GLY A 56 15.61 -12.22 0.49
N ARG A 57 14.63 -11.69 1.22
CA ARG A 57 13.50 -12.45 1.74
C ARG A 57 12.18 -11.88 1.30
N LEU A 58 11.22 -12.77 1.11
CA LEU A 58 9.83 -12.43 0.91
C LEU A 58 9.07 -12.74 2.19
N TYR A 59 8.47 -11.73 2.78
CA TYR A 59 7.62 -11.89 3.98
C TYR A 59 6.16 -11.96 3.55
N VAL A 60 5.51 -13.06 3.88
CA VAL A 60 4.13 -13.33 3.50
C VAL A 60 3.34 -13.67 4.74
N THR A 61 2.17 -13.08 4.90
CA THR A 61 1.29 -13.33 6.04
C THR A 61 0.21 -14.35 5.70
N SER A 62 0.15 -15.41 6.49
CA SER A 62 -0.88 -16.44 6.45
C SER A 62 -1.09 -16.92 7.90
N PHE A 63 -1.90 -16.18 8.66
CA PHE A 63 -1.93 -16.15 10.12
C PHE A 63 -0.60 -15.74 10.72
N GLU A 64 0.44 -16.57 10.57
CA GLU A 64 1.83 -16.21 10.92
C GLU A 64 2.50 -15.48 9.75
N VAL A 65 3.64 -14.86 10.02
CA VAL A 65 4.52 -14.32 8.98
C VAL A 65 5.50 -15.43 8.58
N HIS A 66 5.56 -15.69 7.29
CA HIS A 66 6.50 -16.63 6.69
C HIS A 66 7.59 -15.85 5.96
N ALA A 67 8.83 -16.15 6.26
CA ALA A 67 9.99 -15.58 5.57
C ALA A 67 10.54 -16.59 4.58
N LEU A 68 10.43 -16.28 3.30
CA LEU A 68 10.84 -17.14 2.20
C LEU A 68 12.11 -16.58 1.55
N ASP A 69 13.03 -17.47 1.19
CA ASP A 69 14.18 -17.09 0.40
C ASP A 69 13.74 -16.74 -1.02
N VAL A 70 14.04 -15.54 -1.50
CA VAL A 70 13.64 -15.11 -2.85
C VAL A 70 14.30 -15.93 -3.96
N ALA A 71 15.48 -16.51 -3.69
CA ALA A 71 16.20 -17.30 -4.68
C ALA A 71 15.57 -18.67 -4.92
N THR A 72 15.02 -19.30 -3.89
CA THR A 72 14.57 -20.71 -3.93
C THR A 72 13.09 -20.90 -3.59
N GLY A 73 12.46 -19.92 -2.95
CA GLY A 73 11.11 -20.07 -2.42
C GLY A 73 11.04 -20.91 -1.16
N ARG A 74 12.16 -21.33 -0.60
CA ARG A 74 12.17 -22.12 0.63
C ARG A 74 11.91 -21.23 1.84
N ARG A 75 11.07 -21.72 2.75
CA ARG A 75 10.84 -21.02 4.00
C ARG A 75 12.05 -21.12 4.89
N GLN A 76 12.59 -19.97 5.31
CA GLN A 76 13.68 -19.87 6.25
C GLN A 76 13.18 -19.96 7.69
N PHE A 77 12.08 -19.26 7.97
CA PHE A 77 11.40 -19.34 9.24
C PHE A 77 9.94 -18.92 9.11
N LYS A 78 9.13 -19.20 10.10
CA LYS A 78 7.82 -18.58 10.30
C LYS A 78 7.74 -18.06 11.73
N THR A 79 6.93 -17.04 11.96
CA THR A 79 6.70 -16.53 13.29
C THR A 79 5.90 -17.54 14.11
N ARG A 80 6.13 -17.53 15.41
CA ARG A 80 5.46 -18.42 16.35
C ARG A 80 4.00 -18.05 16.55
N ASP A 81 3.75 -16.76 16.60
CA ASP A 81 2.43 -16.22 16.92
C ASP A 81 1.74 -15.67 15.68
N VAL A 82 0.43 -15.57 15.76
CA VAL A 82 -0.40 -14.96 14.75
C VAL A 82 0.00 -13.50 14.59
N ALA A 83 0.01 -13.03 13.35
CA ALA A 83 0.24 -11.64 13.02
C ALA A 83 -0.98 -11.09 12.25
N TRP A 84 -1.96 -10.56 12.98
CA TRP A 84 -3.11 -9.91 12.36
C TRP A 84 -2.72 -8.65 11.60
N THR A 85 -1.69 -7.99 12.08
CA THR A 85 -1.06 -6.87 11.40
C THR A 85 0.44 -6.91 11.63
N MET A 86 1.21 -6.50 10.65
CA MET A 86 2.66 -6.49 10.73
C MET A 86 3.30 -5.43 9.86
N ALA A 87 4.53 -5.06 10.20
CA ALA A 87 5.38 -4.17 9.44
C ALA A 87 6.81 -4.71 9.44
N VAL A 88 7.52 -4.56 8.33
CA VAL A 88 8.95 -4.84 8.26
C VAL A 88 9.68 -3.51 8.14
N SER A 89 10.52 -3.20 9.11
CA SER A 89 11.26 -1.94 9.18
C SER A 89 12.53 -2.09 10.02
N GLY A 90 13.65 -1.53 9.55
CA GLY A 90 14.89 -1.50 10.30
C GLY A 90 15.44 -2.88 10.67
N GLY A 91 15.29 -3.87 9.79
CA GLY A 91 15.74 -5.25 10.06
C GLY A 91 14.89 -6.00 11.07
N ARG A 92 13.66 -5.53 11.32
CA ARG A 92 12.72 -6.13 12.27
C ARG A 92 11.36 -6.36 11.66
N ILE A 93 10.67 -7.39 12.16
CA ILE A 93 9.24 -7.59 11.94
C ILE A 93 8.54 -7.10 13.20
N HIS A 94 7.73 -6.07 13.05
CA HIS A 94 6.81 -5.61 14.09
C HIS A 94 5.45 -6.22 13.84
N GLY A 95 4.89 -6.90 14.81
CA GLY A 95 3.63 -7.59 14.62
C GLY A 95 2.74 -7.53 15.85
N SER A 96 1.48 -7.89 15.64
CA SER A 96 0.49 -7.98 16.71
C SER A 96 -0.40 -9.20 16.51
N ASP A 97 -0.59 -9.96 17.58
CA ASP A 97 -1.60 -11.03 17.64
C ASP A 97 -2.97 -10.51 18.12
N GLY A 98 -3.10 -9.20 18.30
CA GLY A 98 -4.26 -8.50 18.84
C GLY A 98 -3.93 -7.86 20.17
N PRO A 99 -3.86 -8.60 21.28
CA PRO A 99 -3.59 -8.03 22.60
C PRO A 99 -2.10 -7.83 22.92
N SER A 100 -1.20 -8.30 22.07
CA SER A 100 0.25 -8.12 22.26
C SER A 100 0.87 -7.42 21.06
N LEU A 101 1.93 -6.66 21.32
CA LEU A 101 2.81 -6.09 20.31
C LEU A 101 4.19 -6.73 20.49
N TYR A 102 4.84 -7.12 19.40
CA TYR A 102 6.15 -7.74 19.45
C TYR A 102 7.05 -7.28 18.32
N ALA A 103 8.35 -7.37 18.54
CA ALA A 103 9.35 -7.14 17.51
C ALA A 103 10.26 -8.34 17.40
N LEU A 104 10.43 -8.84 16.18
CA LEU A 104 11.26 -10.00 15.86
C LEU A 104 12.40 -9.56 14.94
N ASP A 105 13.50 -10.30 14.97
CA ASP A 105 14.55 -10.12 14.00
C ASP A 105 14.07 -10.58 12.62
N ALA A 106 14.25 -9.72 11.61
CA ALA A 106 13.78 -10.05 10.26
C ALA A 106 14.61 -11.14 9.58
N ALA A 107 15.83 -11.43 10.09
CA ALA A 107 16.71 -12.43 9.51
C ALA A 107 16.41 -13.85 9.99
N ASP A 108 16.02 -14.02 11.25
CA ASP A 108 15.86 -15.35 11.85
C ASP A 108 14.56 -15.53 12.64
N GLY A 109 13.77 -14.48 12.81
CA GLY A 109 12.49 -14.55 13.56
C GLY A 109 12.66 -14.54 15.07
N SER A 110 13.87 -14.35 15.61
CA SER A 110 14.09 -14.30 17.06
C SER A 110 13.46 -13.06 17.68
N GLU A 111 12.90 -13.21 18.87
CA GLU A 111 12.18 -12.12 19.53
C GLU A 111 13.16 -11.11 20.14
N HIS A 112 12.99 -9.82 19.79
CA HIS A 112 13.70 -8.72 20.43
C HIS A 112 12.97 -8.24 21.68
N TRP A 113 11.65 -8.05 21.57
CA TRP A 113 10.82 -7.65 22.69
C TRP A 113 9.35 -7.97 22.44
N ARG A 114 8.59 -8.04 23.53
CA ARG A 114 7.14 -8.25 23.49
C ARG A 114 6.50 -7.48 24.63
N THR A 115 5.36 -6.87 24.37
CA THR A 115 4.60 -6.15 25.39
C THR A 115 3.10 -6.41 25.20
N GLY A 116 2.38 -6.49 26.33
CA GLY A 116 0.93 -6.50 26.33
C GLY A 116 0.38 -5.12 26.02
N VAL A 117 -0.75 -5.09 25.33
CA VAL A 117 -1.44 -3.86 24.97
C VAL A 117 -2.86 -3.92 25.54
N ASP A 118 -3.31 -2.83 26.12
CA ASP A 118 -4.67 -2.74 26.62
C ASP A 118 -5.60 -2.46 25.42
N GLY A 119 -6.36 -3.45 25.04
CA GLY A 119 -7.21 -3.41 23.86
C GLY A 119 -6.69 -4.28 22.71
N TRP A 120 -7.40 -4.24 21.59
CA TRP A 120 -7.09 -5.03 20.40
C TRP A 120 -6.48 -4.13 19.31
N ILE A 121 -5.24 -4.41 18.94
CA ILE A 121 -4.56 -3.68 17.86
C ILE A 121 -5.19 -4.05 16.51
N TYR A 122 -5.70 -3.07 15.79
CA TYR A 122 -6.23 -3.24 14.43
C TYR A 122 -5.33 -2.63 13.36
N SER A 123 -4.42 -1.74 13.74
CA SER A 123 -3.50 -1.06 12.85
C SER A 123 -2.12 -0.93 13.48
N LEU A 124 -1.09 -1.18 12.68
CA LEU A 124 0.29 -1.08 13.09
C LEU A 124 1.11 -0.50 11.96
N ARG A 125 1.93 0.50 12.25
CA ARG A 125 2.88 1.10 11.31
C ARG A 125 4.18 1.41 11.99
N ALA A 126 5.26 1.37 11.22
CA ALA A 126 6.60 1.62 11.73
C ALA A 126 7.36 2.56 10.79
N ASP A 127 8.07 3.52 11.37
CA ASP A 127 8.93 4.45 10.64
C ASP A 127 10.06 4.94 11.55
N ALA A 128 11.30 4.81 11.07
CA ALA A 128 12.49 5.39 11.68
C ALA A 128 12.56 5.26 13.22
N GLY A 129 12.40 4.05 13.73
CA GLY A 129 12.52 3.78 15.18
C GLY A 129 11.24 4.04 15.97
N THR A 130 10.14 4.33 15.33
CA THR A 130 8.83 4.55 15.96
C THR A 130 7.83 3.53 15.46
N VAL A 131 7.05 2.93 16.36
CA VAL A 131 5.90 2.10 16.05
C VAL A 131 4.65 2.80 16.51
N VAL A 132 3.64 2.87 15.65
CA VAL A 132 2.34 3.47 15.96
C VAL A 132 1.27 2.42 15.83
N THR A 133 0.45 2.26 16.85
CA THR A 133 -0.66 1.33 16.86
C THR A 133 -1.98 2.03 17.09
N GLY A 134 -3.02 1.50 16.45
CA GLY A 134 -4.40 1.84 16.73
C GLY A 134 -5.07 0.66 17.41
N THR A 135 -5.78 0.91 18.51
CA THR A 135 -6.57 -0.12 19.20
C THR A 135 -8.06 0.14 19.02
N ARG A 136 -8.83 -0.93 18.99
CA ARG A 136 -10.30 -0.83 18.91
C ARG A 136 -10.83 -0.02 20.09
N GLY A 137 -11.80 0.84 19.81
CA GLY A 137 -12.33 1.78 20.79
C GLY A 137 -11.64 3.14 20.78
N GLY A 138 -10.73 3.38 19.83
CA GLY A 138 -10.17 4.70 19.55
C GLY A 138 -8.87 5.04 20.28
N GLY A 139 -8.09 4.04 20.69
CA GLY A 139 -6.76 4.28 21.25
C GLY A 139 -5.71 4.45 20.16
N VAL A 140 -4.77 5.37 20.38
CA VAL A 140 -3.54 5.55 19.60
C VAL A 140 -2.37 5.42 20.56
N GLN A 141 -1.44 4.52 20.26
CA GLN A 141 -0.25 4.30 21.06
C GLN A 141 0.99 4.52 20.20
N VAL A 142 1.99 5.15 20.76
CA VAL A 142 3.28 5.34 20.11
C VAL A 142 4.38 4.72 20.96
N TRP A 143 5.18 3.89 20.32
CA TRP A 143 6.17 3.03 20.97
C TRP A 143 7.56 3.32 20.43
N ASP A 144 8.55 3.16 21.28
CA ASP A 144 9.93 3.08 20.86
C ASP A 144 10.16 1.68 20.22
N ALA A 145 10.53 1.66 18.95
CA ALA A 145 10.74 0.42 18.21
C ALA A 145 11.92 -0.39 18.73
N ALA A 146 12.94 0.26 19.31
CA ALA A 146 14.14 -0.42 19.78
C ALA A 146 13.87 -1.30 21.02
N ALA A 147 13.09 -0.80 21.98
CA ALA A 147 12.86 -1.46 23.25
C ALA A 147 11.40 -1.83 23.54
N GLY A 148 10.46 -1.40 22.69
CA GLY A 148 9.03 -1.67 22.91
C GLY A 148 8.43 -0.89 24.07
N ARG A 149 9.00 0.26 24.40
CA ARG A 149 8.50 1.12 25.46
C ARG A 149 7.43 2.06 24.93
N LEU A 150 6.32 2.17 25.66
CA LEU A 150 5.29 3.14 25.35
C LEU A 150 5.83 4.55 25.58
N ARG A 151 5.80 5.39 24.53
CA ARG A 151 6.15 6.81 24.65
C ARG A 151 4.98 7.62 25.13
N TRP A 152 3.82 7.42 24.49
CA TRP A 152 2.59 8.09 24.88
C TRP A 152 1.38 7.34 24.30
N GLU A 153 0.23 7.63 24.87
CA GLU A 153 -1.05 7.06 24.47
C GLU A 153 -2.10 8.16 24.46
N ARG A 154 -3.04 8.07 23.52
CA ARG A 154 -4.17 8.99 23.45
C ARG A 154 -5.45 8.23 23.10
N GLY A 155 -6.53 8.51 23.83
CA GLY A 155 -7.86 8.02 23.52
C GLY A 155 -8.63 8.99 22.62
N GLY A 156 -9.85 8.62 22.25
CA GLY A 156 -10.75 9.50 21.48
C GLY A 156 -10.45 9.61 20.00
N ALA A 157 -9.58 8.74 19.47
CA ALA A 157 -9.29 8.67 18.04
C ALA A 157 -10.22 7.70 17.30
N GLN A 158 -11.41 7.49 17.83
CA GLN A 158 -12.38 6.55 17.26
C GLN A 158 -12.90 7.07 15.93
N THR A 159 -12.84 6.19 14.90
CA THR A 159 -13.50 6.40 13.62
C THR A 159 -14.57 5.35 13.44
N GLU A 160 -15.54 5.57 12.57
CA GLU A 160 -16.54 4.55 12.23
C GLU A 160 -15.90 3.31 11.59
N PHE A 161 -14.71 3.47 11.04
CA PHE A 161 -13.98 2.42 10.33
C PHE A 161 -12.60 2.23 10.94
N GLU A 162 -12.53 1.32 11.91
CA GLU A 162 -11.24 0.90 12.49
C GLU A 162 -10.63 -0.19 11.61
N THR A 163 -10.09 0.21 10.45
CA THR A 163 -9.42 -0.67 9.51
C THR A 163 -7.93 -0.35 9.44
N PRO A 164 -7.08 -1.29 9.03
CA PRO A 164 -5.65 -1.01 8.87
C PRO A 164 -5.36 0.20 7.97
N GLU A 165 -6.21 0.44 6.97
CA GLU A 165 -6.05 1.54 6.03
C GLU A 165 -6.43 2.90 6.63
N SER A 166 -7.29 2.93 7.64
CA SER A 166 -7.74 4.17 8.28
C SER A 166 -7.06 4.45 9.62
N GLY A 167 -6.19 3.56 10.06
CA GLY A 167 -5.48 3.70 11.33
C GLY A 167 -4.46 4.82 11.35
N PRO A 168 -3.88 5.09 12.53
CA PRO A 168 -2.84 6.11 12.68
C PRO A 168 -1.64 5.85 11.77
N SER A 169 -1.02 6.90 11.28
CA SER A 169 0.21 6.82 10.50
C SER A 169 1.30 7.68 11.13
N VAL A 170 2.55 7.36 10.82
CA VAL A 170 3.71 8.12 11.24
C VAL A 170 4.56 8.46 10.02
N VAL A 171 4.90 9.75 9.88
CA VAL A 171 5.74 10.26 8.80
C VAL A 171 6.64 11.35 9.37
N ASP A 172 7.94 11.22 9.20
CA ASP A 172 8.93 12.23 9.61
C ASP A 172 8.75 12.73 11.06
N GLY A 173 8.51 11.80 11.98
CA GLY A 173 8.37 12.12 13.39
C GLY A 173 7.03 12.75 13.78
N VAL A 174 6.05 12.72 12.93
CA VAL A 174 4.70 13.21 13.20
C VAL A 174 3.69 12.08 13.05
N VAL A 175 2.83 11.94 14.04
CA VAL A 175 1.73 10.96 14.02
C VAL A 175 0.45 11.64 13.58
N TYR A 176 -0.18 11.08 12.57
CA TYR A 176 -1.46 11.56 12.04
C TYR A 176 -2.55 10.54 12.34
N PHE A 177 -3.69 11.02 12.83
CA PHE A 177 -4.85 10.18 13.05
C PHE A 177 -6.15 10.96 12.98
N HIS A 178 -7.23 10.27 12.60
CA HIS A 178 -8.57 10.83 12.57
C HIS A 178 -9.28 10.52 13.90
N GLY A 179 -9.97 11.51 14.44
CA GLY A 179 -10.76 11.32 15.65
C GLY A 179 -11.60 12.56 15.98
N GLY A 180 -12.82 12.34 16.42
CA GLY A 180 -13.72 13.42 16.79
C GLY A 180 -14.05 14.41 15.65
N GLY A 181 -14.11 13.91 14.40
CA GLY A 181 -14.33 14.76 13.23
C GLY A 181 -13.16 15.65 12.86
N ARG A 182 -11.97 15.32 13.33
CA ARG A 182 -10.73 16.10 13.07
C ARG A 182 -9.60 15.20 12.64
N LEU A 183 -8.71 15.76 11.85
CA LEU A 183 -7.39 15.17 11.61
C LEU A 183 -6.41 15.83 12.57
N HIS A 184 -5.69 15.01 13.33
CA HIS A 184 -4.71 15.45 14.31
C HIS A 184 -3.29 15.16 13.83
N ALA A 185 -2.37 16.06 14.12
CA ALA A 185 -0.94 15.86 13.90
C ALA A 185 -0.20 16.10 15.23
N LEU A 186 0.42 15.05 15.73
CA LEU A 186 1.12 15.07 17.02
C LEU A 186 2.59 14.70 16.84
N ASP A 187 3.44 15.27 17.68
CA ASP A 187 4.84 14.87 17.74
C ASP A 187 4.96 13.41 18.17
N ALA A 188 5.69 12.60 17.38
CA ALA A 188 5.80 11.16 17.63
C ALA A 188 6.56 10.84 18.92
N THR A 189 7.46 11.71 19.39
CA THR A 189 8.25 11.51 20.59
C THR A 189 7.50 11.95 21.83
N SER A 190 6.98 13.19 21.83
CA SER A 190 6.37 13.82 23.00
C SER A 190 4.85 13.68 23.10
N GLY A 191 4.17 13.42 21.98
CA GLY A 191 2.71 13.44 21.92
C GLY A 191 2.11 14.85 21.92
N ALA A 192 2.94 15.89 21.83
CA ALA A 192 2.45 17.26 21.77
C ALA A 192 1.73 17.50 20.45
N GLU A 193 0.55 18.13 20.51
CA GLU A 193 -0.21 18.43 19.31
C GLU A 193 0.43 19.59 18.55
N HIS A 194 0.75 19.36 17.27
CA HIS A 194 1.20 20.41 16.39
C HIS A 194 0.01 21.19 15.85
N TRP A 195 -1.02 20.48 15.44
CA TRP A 195 -2.27 21.06 14.94
C TRP A 195 -3.37 20.01 14.86
N SER A 196 -4.58 20.49 14.70
CA SER A 196 -5.71 19.68 14.30
C SER A 196 -6.57 20.46 13.29
N TYR A 197 -7.25 19.75 12.40
CA TYR A 197 -8.08 20.36 11.38
C TYR A 197 -9.44 19.66 11.33
N PRO A 198 -10.57 20.40 11.34
CA PRO A 198 -11.90 19.79 11.29
C PRO A 198 -12.16 19.20 9.90
N THR A 199 -12.46 17.90 9.85
CA THR A 199 -12.76 17.18 8.61
C THR A 199 -14.25 16.90 8.45
N GLY A 200 -15.07 17.22 9.44
CA GLY A 200 -16.52 17.00 9.46
C GLY A 200 -16.91 15.79 10.29
N GLU A 201 -18.17 15.77 10.70
CA GLU A 201 -18.74 14.69 11.51
C GLU A 201 -19.48 13.68 10.63
N GLY A 202 -19.50 12.42 11.08
CA GLY A 202 -20.38 11.36 10.65
C GLY A 202 -20.28 10.91 9.20
N GLY A 203 -20.11 9.61 8.96
CA GLY A 203 -20.22 8.99 7.65
C GLY A 203 -19.11 9.30 6.67
N ALA A 204 -18.19 10.18 7.01
CA ALA A 204 -17.04 10.48 6.18
C ALA A 204 -15.99 9.39 6.38
N MET A 205 -15.64 8.70 5.30
CA MET A 205 -14.60 7.67 5.31
C MET A 205 -13.24 8.34 5.09
N PRO A 206 -12.46 8.60 6.16
CA PRO A 206 -11.14 9.18 6.00
C PRO A 206 -10.18 8.15 5.44
N THR A 207 -9.29 8.60 4.58
CA THR A 207 -8.19 7.78 4.06
C THR A 207 -6.89 8.16 4.74
N ARG A 208 -5.87 7.33 4.54
CA ARG A 208 -4.54 7.61 5.07
C ARG A 208 -3.99 8.92 4.48
N PRO A 209 -3.52 9.85 5.32
CA PRO A 209 -2.89 11.07 4.83
C PRO A 209 -1.63 10.78 4.02
N VAL A 210 -1.46 11.51 2.93
CA VAL A 210 -0.23 11.50 2.12
C VAL A 210 0.52 12.78 2.43
N VAL A 211 1.73 12.66 2.97
CA VAL A 211 2.54 13.79 3.39
C VAL A 211 3.72 13.95 2.43
N ALA A 212 3.79 15.06 1.74
CA ALA A 212 4.85 15.31 0.78
C ALA A 212 5.00 16.82 0.52
N ASP A 213 6.23 17.26 0.33
CA ASP A 213 6.56 18.64 -0.05
C ASP A 213 5.87 19.71 0.81
N GLY A 214 5.86 19.49 2.11
CA GLY A 214 5.28 20.42 3.08
C GLY A 214 3.76 20.46 3.12
N ALA A 215 3.09 19.51 2.48
CA ALA A 215 1.63 19.42 2.45
C ALA A 215 1.15 18.06 2.96
N VAL A 216 -0.06 18.05 3.48
CA VAL A 216 -0.82 16.83 3.80
C VAL A 216 -2.02 16.77 2.87
N TYR A 217 -2.08 15.70 2.08
CA TYR A 217 -3.20 15.43 1.19
C TYR A 217 -4.03 14.28 1.75
N VAL A 218 -5.32 14.48 1.87
CA VAL A 218 -6.21 13.46 2.43
C VAL A 218 -7.55 13.48 1.73
N THR A 219 -8.16 12.31 1.54
CA THR A 219 -9.56 12.21 1.10
C THR A 219 -10.45 11.92 2.30
N VAL A 220 -11.55 12.64 2.39
CA VAL A 220 -12.56 12.44 3.43
C VAL A 220 -13.92 12.45 2.72
N GLY A 221 -14.56 11.28 2.62
CA GLY A 221 -15.77 11.13 1.84
C GLY A 221 -15.53 11.48 0.36
N ASN A 222 -16.24 12.48 -0.14
CA ASN A 222 -16.09 12.96 -1.52
C ASN A 222 -15.14 14.16 -1.65
N ARG A 223 -14.44 14.51 -0.58
CA ARG A 223 -13.60 15.71 -0.53
C ARG A 223 -12.12 15.36 -0.50
N VAL A 224 -11.33 16.05 -1.28
CA VAL A 224 -9.88 16.08 -1.19
C VAL A 224 -9.46 17.36 -0.47
N LEU A 225 -8.63 17.22 0.56
CA LEU A 225 -8.08 18.35 1.31
C LEU A 225 -6.57 18.39 1.11
N ALA A 226 -6.05 19.58 0.93
CA ALA A 226 -4.62 19.87 1.02
C ALA A 226 -4.40 20.83 2.18
N LEU A 227 -3.63 20.39 3.16
CA LEU A 227 -3.30 21.15 4.35
C LEU A 227 -1.82 21.48 4.36
N ASP A 228 -1.45 22.59 4.95
CA ASP A 228 -0.06 22.87 5.27
C ASP A 228 0.40 21.88 6.35
N ALA A 229 1.48 21.14 6.09
CA ALA A 229 1.93 20.09 7.00
C ALA A 229 2.43 20.65 8.34
N ARG A 230 2.94 21.88 8.36
CA ARG A 230 3.48 22.51 9.54
C ARG A 230 2.41 23.16 10.42
N SER A 231 1.46 23.87 9.80
CA SER A 231 0.44 24.65 10.51
C SER A 231 -0.93 23.98 10.57
N GLY A 232 -1.20 23.03 9.69
CA GLY A 232 -2.52 22.44 9.54
C GLY A 232 -3.54 23.34 8.84
N ALA A 233 -3.10 24.49 8.31
CA ALA A 233 -3.99 25.40 7.61
C ALA A 233 -4.41 24.80 6.26
N GLU A 234 -5.68 24.96 5.91
CA GLU A 234 -6.16 24.53 4.61
C GLU A 234 -5.53 25.36 3.50
N ARG A 235 -4.91 24.66 2.53
CA ARG A 235 -4.42 25.28 1.31
C ARG A 235 -5.50 25.32 0.25
N TRP A 236 -6.21 24.22 0.08
CA TRP A 236 -7.34 24.10 -0.83
C TRP A 236 -8.18 22.87 -0.51
N ARG A 237 -9.35 22.82 -1.11
CA ARG A 237 -10.23 21.66 -1.09
C ARG A 237 -10.83 21.44 -2.47
N PHE A 238 -11.16 20.20 -2.76
CA PHE A 238 -11.86 19.79 -3.97
C PHE A 238 -12.97 18.84 -3.61
N ASP A 239 -14.19 19.10 -4.07
CA ASP A 239 -15.35 18.25 -3.84
C ASP A 239 -15.71 17.49 -5.12
N ALA A 240 -15.62 16.15 -5.08
CA ALA A 240 -16.07 15.29 -6.17
C ALA A 240 -17.56 14.97 -6.01
N PRO A 241 -18.24 14.55 -7.10
CA PRO A 241 -19.65 14.14 -7.03
C PRO A 241 -19.87 12.85 -6.24
N ALA A 242 -18.86 12.01 -6.08
CA ALA A 242 -18.98 10.71 -5.44
C ALA A 242 -17.84 10.46 -4.46
N VAL A 243 -18.06 9.53 -3.54
CA VAL A 243 -17.13 9.15 -2.47
C VAL A 243 -15.86 8.54 -3.04
N MET A 244 -14.72 8.82 -2.40
CA MET A 244 -13.41 8.25 -2.71
C MET A 244 -13.00 7.28 -1.60
N PHE A 245 -12.61 6.06 -1.98
CA PHE A 245 -12.18 5.04 -1.02
C PHE A 245 -10.66 4.95 -0.88
N ALA A 246 -9.92 5.62 -1.74
CA ALA A 246 -8.46 5.56 -1.77
C ALA A 246 -7.83 6.91 -1.45
N PRO A 247 -6.61 6.91 -0.87
CA PRO A 247 -5.84 8.14 -0.71
C PRO A 247 -5.50 8.78 -2.05
N PRO A 248 -5.16 10.07 -2.07
CA PRO A 248 -4.64 10.69 -3.28
C PRO A 248 -3.27 10.15 -3.66
N ALA A 249 -2.95 10.17 -4.94
CA ALA A 249 -1.59 9.97 -5.44
C ALA A 249 -0.98 11.36 -5.72
N TYR A 250 0.13 11.65 -5.07
CA TYR A 250 0.84 12.92 -5.26
C TYR A 250 2.09 12.72 -6.11
N VAL A 251 2.28 13.60 -7.09
CA VAL A 251 3.48 13.62 -7.93
C VAL A 251 4.11 15.01 -7.84
N PRO A 252 5.40 15.10 -7.45
CA PRO A 252 6.07 16.41 -7.37
C PRO A 252 6.29 17.00 -8.76
N GLY A 253 6.31 18.32 -8.83
CA GLY A 253 6.71 19.04 -10.03
C GLY A 253 8.18 19.47 -9.99
N PRO A 254 8.76 19.89 -11.14
CA PRO A 254 8.14 19.89 -12.45
C PRO A 254 7.99 18.51 -13.11
N GLY A 255 8.98 17.64 -13.15
CA GLY A 255 8.92 16.31 -13.74
C GLY A 255 8.13 16.20 -15.05
N VAL A 256 7.81 15.00 -15.47
CA VAL A 256 7.03 14.71 -16.69
C VAL A 256 5.62 15.26 -16.59
N THR A 257 5.02 15.26 -15.41
CA THR A 257 3.62 15.67 -15.20
C THR A 257 3.46 17.15 -14.85
N GLY A 258 4.54 17.85 -14.55
CA GLY A 258 4.47 19.20 -13.97
C GLY A 258 3.98 19.23 -12.53
N GLY A 259 3.88 18.08 -11.88
CA GLY A 259 3.27 17.90 -10.57
C GLY A 259 1.77 17.69 -10.65
N GLY A 260 1.21 16.97 -9.69
CA GLY A 260 -0.24 16.72 -9.67
C GLY A 260 -0.70 15.95 -8.45
N VAL A 261 -1.98 16.08 -8.15
CA VAL A 261 -2.69 15.25 -7.17
C VAL A 261 -3.78 14.49 -7.93
N TYR A 262 -3.71 13.17 -7.92
CA TYR A 262 -4.60 12.32 -8.71
C TYR A 262 -5.49 11.51 -7.78
N VAL A 263 -6.78 11.54 -8.04
CA VAL A 263 -7.78 10.80 -7.26
C VAL A 263 -8.80 10.15 -8.18
N ALA A 264 -9.46 9.12 -7.68
CA ALA A 264 -10.59 8.51 -8.37
C ALA A 264 -11.74 8.32 -7.37
N ASP A 265 -12.95 8.64 -7.78
CA ASP A 265 -14.14 8.34 -6.99
C ASP A 265 -14.66 6.93 -7.27
N TYR A 266 -15.66 6.47 -6.50
CA TYR A 266 -16.15 5.10 -6.65
C TYR A 266 -16.89 4.84 -7.96
N LEU A 267 -17.35 5.88 -8.64
CA LEU A 267 -17.93 5.76 -9.98
C LEU A 267 -16.86 5.57 -11.05
N GLY A 268 -15.59 5.72 -10.66
CA GLY A 268 -14.46 5.54 -11.56
C GLY A 268 -14.04 6.80 -12.30
N THR A 269 -14.56 7.95 -11.93
CA THR A 269 -14.07 9.22 -12.49
C THR A 269 -12.73 9.58 -11.87
N VAL A 270 -11.75 9.79 -12.71
CA VAL A 270 -10.37 10.17 -12.33
C VAL A 270 -10.21 11.67 -12.50
N TYR A 271 -9.65 12.31 -11.48
CA TYR A 271 -9.38 13.73 -11.47
C TYR A 271 -7.88 13.99 -11.32
N ALA A 272 -7.35 14.89 -12.14
CA ALA A 272 -6.01 15.44 -11.96
C ALA A 272 -6.14 16.85 -11.40
N LEU A 273 -5.68 17.04 -10.17
CA LEU A 273 -5.79 18.30 -9.46
C LEU A 273 -4.44 19.04 -9.46
N ASP A 274 -4.50 20.36 -9.61
CA ASP A 274 -3.32 21.21 -9.45
C ASP A 274 -2.91 21.23 -7.96
N PRO A 275 -1.67 20.90 -7.62
CA PRO A 275 -1.24 20.92 -6.22
C PRO A 275 -1.28 22.30 -5.55
N ALA A 276 -1.24 23.38 -6.36
CA ALA A 276 -1.20 24.74 -5.84
C ALA A 276 -2.58 25.24 -5.40
N ASP A 277 -3.64 24.93 -6.13
CA ASP A 277 -4.98 25.48 -5.90
C ASP A 277 -6.11 24.46 -5.86
N GLY A 278 -5.82 23.18 -6.15
CA GLY A 278 -6.81 22.11 -6.14
C GLY A 278 -7.79 22.08 -7.31
N ARG A 279 -7.56 22.89 -8.32
CA ARG A 279 -8.42 22.89 -9.51
C ARG A 279 -8.16 21.66 -10.35
N ASP A 280 -9.22 21.05 -10.87
CA ASP A 280 -9.07 19.93 -11.77
C ASP A 280 -8.58 20.39 -13.14
N ARG A 281 -7.44 19.85 -13.55
CA ARG A 281 -6.85 20.07 -14.88
C ARG A 281 -7.60 19.26 -15.93
N TRP A 282 -8.00 18.05 -15.54
CA TRP A 282 -8.82 17.17 -16.36
C TRP A 282 -9.59 16.19 -15.47
N ARG A 283 -10.64 15.63 -16.03
CA ARG A 283 -11.39 14.53 -15.44
C ARG A 283 -11.79 13.55 -16.52
N VAL A 284 -11.73 12.25 -16.22
CA VAL A 284 -12.04 11.19 -17.17
C VAL A 284 -12.84 10.10 -16.47
N ALA A 285 -13.97 9.73 -17.05
CA ALA A 285 -14.78 8.63 -16.55
C ALA A 285 -14.19 7.28 -16.95
N THR A 286 -14.18 6.34 -16.02
CA THR A 286 -13.87 4.92 -16.26
C THR A 286 -15.06 4.08 -15.82
N GLU A 287 -14.84 2.95 -15.14
CA GLU A 287 -15.90 2.12 -14.59
C GLU A 287 -15.88 2.18 -13.06
N GLN A 288 -16.90 1.62 -12.41
CA GLN A 288 -16.98 1.55 -10.96
C GLN A 288 -15.70 0.99 -10.34
N ARG A 289 -15.25 1.65 -9.28
CA ARG A 289 -14.00 1.33 -8.62
C ARG A 289 -14.21 1.27 -7.11
N GLN A 290 -13.96 0.09 -6.53
CA GLN A 290 -14.04 -0.13 -5.08
C GLN A 290 -12.68 -0.34 -4.42
N SER A 291 -11.61 -0.16 -5.17
CA SER A 291 -10.25 -0.30 -4.65
C SER A 291 -9.94 0.76 -3.60
N VAL A 292 -9.27 0.35 -2.54
CA VAL A 292 -8.72 1.25 -1.50
C VAL A 292 -7.30 1.69 -1.83
N GLU A 293 -6.77 1.24 -2.97
CA GLU A 293 -5.44 1.61 -3.43
C GLU A 293 -5.47 2.92 -4.21
N PRO A 294 -4.50 3.82 -4.01
CA PRO A 294 -4.41 5.02 -4.82
C PRO A 294 -4.21 4.65 -6.30
N VAL A 295 -4.59 5.56 -7.19
CA VAL A 295 -4.24 5.40 -8.60
C VAL A 295 -2.71 5.43 -8.75
N LEU A 296 -2.19 4.65 -9.68
CA LEU A 296 -0.76 4.59 -9.93
C LEU A 296 -0.39 5.65 -10.96
N VAL A 297 0.60 6.48 -10.64
CA VAL A 297 1.16 7.44 -11.60
C VAL A 297 2.60 7.06 -11.85
N ALA A 298 2.92 6.67 -13.07
CA ALA A 298 4.25 6.22 -13.46
C ALA A 298 4.52 6.53 -14.92
N GLY A 299 5.72 7.05 -15.22
CA GLY A 299 6.16 7.30 -16.59
C GLY A 299 5.24 8.20 -17.40
N GLY A 300 4.61 9.19 -16.79
CA GLY A 300 3.67 10.08 -17.45
C GLY A 300 2.28 9.49 -17.69
N SER A 301 1.98 8.35 -17.08
CA SER A 301 0.68 7.68 -17.19
C SER A 301 0.01 7.55 -15.83
N VAL A 302 -1.32 7.62 -15.83
CA VAL A 302 -2.16 7.25 -14.68
C VAL A 302 -2.78 5.90 -14.99
N MET A 303 -2.60 4.94 -14.09
CA MET A 303 -3.11 3.58 -14.24
C MET A 303 -4.01 3.22 -13.06
N LEU A 304 -5.13 2.59 -13.34
CA LEU A 304 -6.05 2.12 -12.31
C LEU A 304 -6.86 0.93 -12.80
N GLY A 305 -7.13 -0.01 -11.89
CA GLY A 305 -8.15 -1.02 -12.08
C GLY A 305 -9.52 -0.41 -11.78
N ALA A 306 -10.45 -0.57 -12.70
CA ALA A 306 -11.83 -0.15 -12.52
C ALA A 306 -12.73 -1.15 -13.21
N GLY A 307 -13.73 -1.69 -12.49
CA GLY A 307 -14.48 -2.83 -12.99
C GLY A 307 -13.54 -3.99 -13.31
N GLY A 308 -13.69 -4.60 -14.45
CA GLY A 308 -12.86 -5.71 -14.94
C GLY A 308 -11.74 -5.28 -15.88
N ALA A 309 -11.31 -4.03 -15.85
CA ALA A 309 -10.30 -3.53 -16.78
C ALA A 309 -9.22 -2.70 -16.10
N LEU A 310 -8.03 -2.71 -16.69
CA LEU A 310 -6.96 -1.78 -16.36
C LEU A 310 -7.01 -0.62 -17.35
N TYR A 311 -7.16 0.59 -16.84
CA TYR A 311 -7.19 1.82 -17.63
C TYR A 311 -5.85 2.53 -17.52
N THR A 312 -5.42 3.10 -18.63
CA THR A 312 -4.18 3.91 -18.69
C THR A 312 -4.49 5.21 -19.40
N LEU A 313 -4.24 6.31 -18.68
CA LEU A 313 -4.50 7.66 -19.16
C LEU A 313 -3.20 8.44 -19.20
N ASP A 314 -3.10 9.41 -20.09
CA ASP A 314 -2.00 10.38 -20.06
C ASP A 314 -2.12 11.25 -18.79
N ALA A 315 -1.05 11.34 -18.01
CA ALA A 315 -1.09 12.05 -16.72
C ALA A 315 -1.23 13.56 -16.89
N VAL A 316 -0.80 14.12 -18.00
CA VAL A 316 -0.88 15.58 -18.26
C VAL A 316 -2.21 15.98 -18.87
N SER A 317 -2.70 15.23 -19.84
CA SER A 317 -3.90 15.57 -20.61
C SER A 317 -5.15 14.79 -20.22
N GLY A 318 -4.99 13.65 -19.55
CA GLY A 318 -6.10 12.72 -19.28
C GLY A 318 -6.51 11.88 -20.49
N THR A 319 -5.85 12.04 -21.62
CA THR A 319 -6.21 11.30 -22.84
C THR A 319 -6.03 9.80 -22.60
N PRO A 320 -7.05 8.95 -22.87
CA PRO A 320 -6.91 7.51 -22.76
C PRO A 320 -5.81 6.99 -23.70
N LYS A 321 -4.91 6.17 -23.17
CA LYS A 321 -3.82 5.55 -23.95
C LYS A 321 -4.19 4.16 -24.40
N TRP A 322 -4.60 3.31 -23.46
CA TRP A 322 -5.05 1.95 -23.73
C TRP A 322 -5.85 1.42 -22.54
N ARG A 323 -6.58 0.38 -22.79
CA ARG A 323 -7.39 -0.34 -21.80
C ARG A 323 -7.18 -1.84 -22.00
N PHE A 324 -6.95 -2.56 -20.92
CA PHE A 324 -6.86 -4.02 -20.95
C PHE A 324 -8.04 -4.63 -20.20
N ALA A 325 -8.87 -5.42 -20.88
CA ALA A 325 -10.01 -6.09 -20.28
C ALA A 325 -9.59 -7.45 -19.71
N ALA A 326 -9.76 -7.64 -18.40
CA ALA A 326 -9.73 -8.93 -17.75
C ALA A 326 -11.15 -9.52 -17.66
N GLN A 327 -11.29 -10.72 -17.12
CA GLN A 327 -12.58 -11.36 -16.93
C GLN A 327 -13.11 -11.27 -15.51
N GLY A 328 -12.48 -10.48 -14.67
CA GLY A 328 -12.87 -10.22 -13.29
C GLY A 328 -12.33 -8.90 -12.82
N GLU A 329 -12.81 -8.44 -11.66
CA GLU A 329 -12.39 -7.16 -11.09
C GLU A 329 -10.89 -7.11 -10.81
N ILE A 330 -10.31 -5.94 -11.03
CA ILE A 330 -8.94 -5.59 -10.68
C ILE A 330 -9.00 -4.64 -9.48
N VAL A 331 -8.78 -5.17 -8.29
CA VAL A 331 -8.92 -4.41 -7.04
C VAL A 331 -7.60 -4.03 -6.39
N GLY A 332 -6.53 -4.78 -6.64
CA GLY A 332 -5.19 -4.43 -6.20
C GLY A 332 -4.59 -3.34 -7.08
N SER A 333 -3.49 -2.73 -6.60
CA SER A 333 -2.74 -1.78 -7.40
C SER A 333 -1.91 -2.51 -8.46
N PRO A 334 -1.89 -2.03 -9.71
CA PRO A 334 -0.88 -2.49 -10.67
C PRO A 334 0.51 -2.03 -10.21
N VAL A 335 1.54 -2.69 -10.73
CA VAL A 335 2.94 -2.30 -10.55
C VAL A 335 3.60 -2.19 -11.92
N VAL A 336 4.37 -1.12 -12.12
CA VAL A 336 5.11 -0.88 -13.36
C VAL A 336 6.59 -1.07 -13.11
N ALA A 337 7.22 -1.89 -13.92
CA ALA A 337 8.65 -2.12 -13.87
C ALA A 337 9.17 -2.46 -15.26
N ASP A 338 10.24 -1.80 -15.68
CA ASP A 338 10.95 -2.08 -16.94
C ASP A 338 9.99 -2.20 -18.15
N GLY A 339 9.12 -1.21 -18.31
CA GLY A 339 8.20 -1.15 -19.46
C GLY A 339 7.06 -2.16 -19.43
N ARG A 340 6.83 -2.82 -18.30
CA ARG A 340 5.75 -3.79 -18.11
C ARG A 340 4.87 -3.41 -16.94
N VAL A 341 3.60 -3.74 -17.07
CA VAL A 341 2.62 -3.58 -16.00
C VAL A 341 2.14 -4.95 -15.55
N HIS A 342 2.25 -5.21 -14.25
CA HIS A 342 1.81 -6.45 -13.61
C HIS A 342 0.60 -6.17 -12.73
N PHE A 343 -0.44 -6.98 -12.84
CA PHE A 343 -1.64 -6.80 -12.03
C PHE A 343 -2.41 -8.10 -11.88
N GLY A 344 -3.09 -8.24 -10.75
CA GLY A 344 -3.94 -9.39 -10.45
C GLY A 344 -5.41 -9.09 -10.69
N SER A 345 -6.20 -10.14 -10.90
CA SER A 345 -7.64 -10.04 -11.11
C SER A 345 -8.39 -11.11 -10.30
N LYS A 346 -9.66 -10.84 -10.03
CA LYS A 346 -10.57 -11.83 -9.44
C LYS A 346 -10.89 -12.99 -10.39
N ASP A 347 -10.46 -12.91 -11.64
CA ASP A 347 -10.54 -14.02 -12.58
C ASP A 347 -9.47 -15.10 -12.37
N HIS A 348 -8.72 -15.04 -11.27
CA HIS A 348 -7.65 -15.95 -10.88
C HIS A 348 -6.30 -15.71 -11.57
N CYS A 349 -6.21 -14.74 -12.45
CA CYS A 349 -5.01 -14.54 -13.26
C CYS A 349 -4.14 -13.39 -12.75
N LEU A 350 -2.83 -13.60 -12.86
CA LEU A 350 -1.83 -12.56 -12.84
C LEU A 350 -1.47 -12.21 -14.28
N TYR A 351 -1.62 -10.96 -14.64
CA TYR A 351 -1.37 -10.46 -15.99
C TYR A 351 -0.11 -9.62 -16.05
N THR A 352 0.59 -9.72 -17.14
CA THR A 352 1.69 -8.82 -17.49
C THR A 352 1.46 -8.29 -18.89
N VAL A 353 1.33 -6.99 -19.01
CA VAL A 353 1.11 -6.30 -20.26
C VAL A 353 2.20 -5.28 -20.53
N ASP A 354 2.34 -4.87 -21.78
CA ASP A 354 3.25 -3.82 -22.17
C ASP A 354 2.75 -2.46 -21.67
N ALA A 355 3.62 -1.71 -21.00
CA ALA A 355 3.24 -0.40 -20.43
C ALA A 355 2.91 0.63 -21.53
N SER A 356 3.51 0.52 -22.70
CA SER A 356 3.30 1.48 -23.78
C SER A 356 2.00 1.27 -24.56
N GLY A 357 1.58 0.03 -24.77
CA GLY A 357 0.42 -0.26 -25.59
C GLY A 357 -0.60 -1.21 -24.98
N GLY A 358 -0.33 -1.75 -23.81
CA GLY A 358 -1.27 -2.65 -23.13
C GLY A 358 -1.38 -4.06 -23.72
N GLN A 359 -0.48 -4.44 -24.62
CA GLN A 359 -0.50 -5.79 -25.19
C GLN A 359 -0.11 -6.81 -24.15
N LEU A 360 -0.83 -7.92 -24.11
CA LEU A 360 -0.54 -9.05 -23.22
C LEU A 360 0.84 -9.63 -23.55
N ARG A 361 1.70 -9.72 -22.53
CA ARG A 361 3.01 -10.37 -22.61
C ARG A 361 2.94 -11.81 -22.14
N TRP A 362 2.39 -11.99 -20.96
CA TRP A 362 2.12 -13.31 -20.40
C TRP A 362 1.06 -13.20 -19.31
N LYS A 363 0.46 -14.31 -18.98
CA LYS A 363 -0.44 -14.43 -17.83
C LYS A 363 -0.24 -15.77 -17.16
N LEU A 364 -0.52 -15.80 -15.86
CA LEU A 364 -0.56 -17.02 -15.07
C LEU A 364 -1.96 -17.19 -14.49
N GLU A 365 -2.62 -18.30 -14.77
CA GLU A 365 -3.84 -18.66 -14.08
C GLU A 365 -3.51 -19.40 -12.79
N THR A 366 -4.05 -18.94 -11.68
CA THR A 366 -3.93 -19.57 -10.36
C THR A 366 -5.24 -20.25 -9.99
N GLY A 367 -5.28 -20.92 -8.85
CA GLY A 367 -6.50 -21.60 -8.37
C GLY A 367 -7.46 -20.69 -7.61
N GLY A 368 -7.16 -19.44 -7.42
CA GLY A 368 -8.00 -18.50 -6.66
C GLY A 368 -7.85 -17.06 -7.11
N GLU A 369 -8.71 -16.19 -6.60
CA GLU A 369 -8.67 -14.76 -6.89
C GLU A 369 -7.35 -14.13 -6.46
N ILE A 370 -6.88 -13.16 -7.23
CA ILE A 370 -5.74 -12.32 -6.87
C ILE A 370 -6.28 -10.92 -6.55
N THR A 371 -6.35 -10.61 -5.27
CA THR A 371 -6.93 -9.35 -4.77
C THR A 371 -5.89 -8.40 -4.19
N GLY A 372 -4.70 -8.90 -3.86
CA GLY A 372 -3.57 -8.08 -3.44
C GLY A 372 -2.83 -7.48 -4.61
N SER A 373 -1.96 -6.52 -4.32
CA SER A 373 -1.08 -5.92 -5.32
C SER A 373 0.14 -6.82 -5.55
N PRO A 374 0.59 -7.03 -6.79
CA PRO A 374 1.87 -7.69 -7.02
C PRO A 374 3.03 -6.80 -6.57
N VAL A 375 4.17 -7.42 -6.32
CA VAL A 375 5.42 -6.74 -5.97
C VAL A 375 6.49 -7.18 -6.97
N VAL A 376 7.27 -6.24 -7.45
CA VAL A 376 8.40 -6.52 -8.35
C VAL A 376 9.69 -6.13 -7.65
N SER A 377 10.64 -7.05 -7.64
CA SER A 377 11.98 -6.81 -7.12
C SER A 377 12.99 -7.64 -7.92
N GLU A 378 14.05 -6.99 -8.38
CA GLU A 378 15.16 -7.64 -9.09
C GLU A 378 14.73 -8.58 -10.24
N GLY A 379 13.78 -8.12 -11.05
CA GLY A 379 13.27 -8.86 -12.19
C GLY A 379 12.31 -10.01 -11.85
N VAL A 380 11.89 -10.12 -10.61
CA VAL A 380 10.94 -11.13 -10.14
C VAL A 380 9.64 -10.45 -9.72
N VAL A 381 8.52 -10.99 -10.19
CA VAL A 381 7.18 -10.58 -9.78
C VAL A 381 6.64 -11.57 -8.75
N TYR A 382 6.14 -11.04 -7.64
CA TYR A 382 5.54 -11.84 -6.56
C TYR A 382 4.06 -11.50 -6.45
N ALA A 383 3.23 -12.53 -6.36
CA ALA A 383 1.79 -12.34 -6.20
C ALA A 383 1.21 -13.42 -5.29
N SER A 384 0.28 -13.00 -4.43
CA SER A 384 -0.49 -13.89 -3.55
C SER A 384 -1.84 -14.20 -4.18
N SER A 385 -2.26 -15.45 -4.12
CA SER A 385 -3.55 -15.89 -4.61
C SER A 385 -4.36 -16.52 -3.48
N LYS A 386 -5.69 -16.45 -3.60
CA LYS A 386 -6.60 -17.12 -2.67
C LYS A 386 -6.58 -18.65 -2.78
N ASP A 387 -5.76 -19.22 -3.64
CA ASP A 387 -5.45 -20.65 -3.66
C ASP A 387 -4.44 -21.07 -2.59
N ARG A 388 -4.11 -20.16 -1.63
CA ARG A 388 -3.15 -20.34 -0.55
C ARG A 388 -1.69 -20.36 -0.98
N CYS A 389 -1.41 -19.91 -2.20
CA CYS A 389 -0.05 -19.86 -2.72
C CYS A 389 0.44 -18.43 -2.92
N VAL A 390 1.75 -18.26 -2.72
CA VAL A 390 2.47 -17.12 -3.25
C VAL A 390 3.32 -17.60 -4.41
N TYR A 391 3.31 -16.82 -5.49
CA TYR A 391 4.00 -17.13 -6.74
C TYR A 391 5.12 -16.14 -6.99
N ALA A 392 6.26 -16.65 -7.45
CA ALA A 392 7.39 -15.84 -7.88
C ALA A 392 7.69 -16.19 -9.34
N LEU A 393 7.60 -15.20 -10.21
CA LEU A 393 7.74 -15.38 -11.65
C LEU A 393 8.79 -14.45 -12.22
N ASN A 394 9.44 -14.88 -13.30
CA ASN A 394 10.29 -13.98 -14.08
C ASN A 394 9.43 -12.87 -14.66
N ALA A 395 9.74 -11.61 -14.38
CA ALA A 395 8.94 -10.47 -14.79
C ALA A 395 8.84 -10.35 -16.33
N VAL A 396 9.83 -10.84 -17.06
CA VAL A 396 9.86 -10.81 -18.53
C VAL A 396 9.19 -12.04 -19.14
N LYS A 397 9.53 -13.22 -18.64
CA LYS A 397 9.17 -14.51 -19.26
C LYS A 397 8.01 -15.23 -18.60
N GLY A 398 7.57 -14.76 -17.42
CA GLY A 398 6.56 -15.49 -16.65
C GLY A 398 7.06 -16.86 -16.22
N THR A 399 6.36 -17.91 -16.61
CA THR A 399 6.70 -19.31 -16.31
C THR A 399 7.50 -20.00 -17.41
N GLU A 400 7.80 -19.34 -18.48
CA GLU A 400 8.39 -19.97 -19.67
C GLU A 400 9.67 -20.75 -19.35
N ALA A 401 10.55 -20.19 -18.51
CA ALA A 401 11.79 -20.85 -18.12
C ALA A 401 11.58 -22.12 -17.29
N ALA A 402 10.45 -22.24 -16.56
CA ALA A 402 10.10 -23.44 -15.79
C ALA A 402 9.50 -24.52 -16.70
N THR A 403 8.72 -24.13 -17.71
CA THR A 403 8.06 -25.05 -18.64
C THR A 403 9.05 -25.78 -19.54
N ARG A 404 10.16 -25.17 -19.89
CA ARG A 404 11.21 -25.76 -20.76
C ARG A 404 12.06 -26.82 -20.06
N ARG A 405 11.86 -27.06 -18.78
CA ARG A 405 12.70 -27.97 -17.98
C ARG A 405 11.92 -29.13 -17.37
N ALA A 406 10.63 -29.20 -17.65
CA ALA A 406 9.80 -30.30 -17.22
C ALA A 406 10.16 -31.62 -17.94
#